data_eb48ed8c8a79069f192efdc9dec824b6
#
_entry.id   eb48ed8c8a79069f192efdc9dec824b6
#
_cell.length_a   1.000
_cell.length_b   1.000
_cell.length_c   1.000
_cell.angle_alpha   90.00
_cell.angle_beta   90.00
_cell.angle_gamma   90.00
#
_symmetry.space_group_name_H-M   'P 1'
#
loop_
_entity.id
_entity.type
_entity.pdbx_description
1 polymer ?
#
loop_
_entity_poly.entity_id
_entity_poly.type
_entity_poly.pdbx_seq_one_letter_code
_entity_poly.pdbx_strand_id
1 'polypeptide(L)'
;MRKLLIIIVLIPLLGALGWWYLREQALPDYGPAYREYAYVTNGKSNTVSVIDMRTFEPAKTIAVGMEPTGVAANTRKNEIYVVNTGSNNVSVIDAERNTVVATIGVHGRPYFIDVSEDGKRGYVANSGSANVSVIDLDKKVVIGNVRVGSAPGLARVSPDGATVVVSNRDDNTVSVIDAKALRVRATLQVCLQPEDIAILPDSSKAFVACSGSSQVASIALAPIELASIALAKTEKSGEPATDRVLALLDVGRTPVSLALKPDGGELIVCDFDSDSISIIETGNNEVGSSALIGQHPTHAVVTLDNSRLYASNFGSNSVAVYDIDMGRRITTMAVGSRPDGLALSPDQRYVLVLDTQAGDVTVIQKRTPRKLEPTEYSLLTMIPVGVQPNGIVVKAFRMSVPASK
;
A
#
# COMPACT_ATOMS: atom_id res chain seq x y z
N MET A 1 -27.44 -53.83 25.53
CA MET A 1 -28.05 -52.91 24.54
C MET A 1 -27.64 -51.44 24.73
N ARG A 2 -27.66 -50.84 25.96
CA ARG A 2 -27.27 -49.44 26.17
C ARG A 2 -25.81 -49.04 25.75
N LYS A 3 -24.83 -49.93 25.99
CA LYS A 3 -23.44 -49.66 25.63
C LYS A 3 -23.17 -49.71 24.09
N LEU A 4 -23.93 -50.50 23.35
CA LEU A 4 -23.83 -50.58 21.89
C LEU A 4 -24.43 -49.35 21.21
N LEU A 5 -25.51 -48.81 21.76
CA LEU A 5 -26.15 -47.58 21.26
C LEU A 5 -25.27 -46.33 21.42
N ILE A 6 -24.47 -46.27 22.50
CA ILE A 6 -23.54 -45.15 22.76
C ILE A 6 -22.39 -45.14 21.74
N ILE A 7 -21.88 -46.32 21.35
CA ILE A 7 -20.81 -46.44 20.35
C ILE A 7 -21.33 -46.08 18.96
N ILE A 8 -22.55 -46.45 18.59
CA ILE A 8 -23.16 -46.15 17.27
C ILE A 8 -23.42 -44.67 17.08
N VAL A 9 -23.64 -43.91 18.14
CA VAL A 9 -23.85 -42.45 18.07
C VAL A 9 -22.55 -41.65 18.17
N LEU A 10 -21.55 -42.17 18.90
CA LEU A 10 -20.25 -41.49 19.07
C LEU A 10 -19.36 -41.51 17.81
N ILE A 11 -19.38 -42.56 17.02
CA ILE A 11 -18.56 -42.67 15.80
C ILE A 11 -18.96 -41.66 14.73
N PRO A 12 -20.24 -41.48 14.36
CA PRO A 12 -20.64 -40.43 13.41
C PRO A 12 -20.47 -39.01 13.96
N LEU A 13 -20.62 -38.79 15.29
CA LEU A 13 -20.35 -37.52 15.92
C LEU A 13 -18.85 -37.16 15.89
N LEU A 14 -17.96 -38.12 16.16
CA LEU A 14 -16.50 -37.91 16.01
C LEU A 14 -16.09 -37.74 14.55
N GLY A 15 -16.73 -38.47 13.63
CA GLY A 15 -16.55 -38.27 12.19
C GLY A 15 -17.03 -36.89 11.71
N ALA A 16 -18.18 -36.44 12.16
CA ALA A 16 -18.71 -35.12 11.85
C ALA A 16 -17.88 -34.00 12.46
N LEU A 17 -17.41 -34.16 13.69
CA LEU A 17 -16.48 -33.24 14.35
C LEU A 17 -15.12 -33.22 13.67
N GLY A 18 -14.59 -34.36 13.27
CA GLY A 18 -13.35 -34.49 12.51
C GLY A 18 -13.46 -33.84 11.12
N TRP A 19 -14.57 -34.10 10.41
CA TRP A 19 -14.85 -33.52 9.10
C TRP A 19 -15.06 -31.99 9.21
N TRP A 20 -15.80 -31.52 10.21
CA TRP A 20 -15.96 -30.09 10.50
C TRP A 20 -14.62 -29.43 10.86
N TYR A 21 -13.78 -30.11 11.66
CA TYR A 21 -12.43 -29.68 12.01
C TYR A 21 -11.51 -29.52 10.79
N LEU A 22 -11.52 -30.53 9.90
CA LEU A 22 -10.73 -30.50 8.68
C LEU A 22 -11.24 -29.45 7.69
N ARG A 23 -12.55 -29.22 7.65
CA ARG A 23 -13.17 -28.20 6.80
C ARG A 23 -12.85 -26.77 7.24
N GLU A 24 -12.77 -26.51 8.55
CA GLU A 24 -12.35 -25.19 9.08
C GLU A 24 -10.86 -24.91 8.86
N GLN A 25 -10.03 -25.93 8.74
CA GLN A 25 -8.61 -25.79 8.43
C GLN A 25 -8.31 -25.81 6.92
N ALA A 26 -9.27 -26.23 6.11
CA ALA A 26 -9.10 -26.18 4.66
C ALA A 26 -8.96 -24.72 4.20
N LEU A 27 -7.95 -24.49 3.36
CA LEU A 27 -7.82 -23.23 2.64
C LEU A 27 -9.13 -22.96 1.89
N PRO A 28 -9.61 -21.68 1.84
CA PRO A 28 -10.79 -21.36 1.07
C PRO A 28 -10.62 -21.87 -0.37
N ASP A 29 -11.57 -22.68 -0.84
CA ASP A 29 -11.59 -23.09 -2.24
C ASP A 29 -12.15 -21.94 -3.09
N TYR A 30 -11.25 -21.16 -3.62
CA TYR A 30 -11.60 -20.07 -4.53
C TYR A 30 -11.97 -20.53 -5.94
N GLY A 31 -11.93 -21.86 -6.18
CA GLY A 31 -12.19 -22.48 -7.47
C GLY A 31 -11.02 -22.38 -8.45
N PRO A 32 -11.07 -23.17 -9.55
CA PRO A 32 -9.94 -23.31 -10.48
C PRO A 32 -9.62 -22.05 -11.30
N ALA A 33 -10.57 -21.12 -11.43
CA ALA A 33 -10.38 -19.86 -12.15
C ALA A 33 -9.71 -18.77 -11.30
N TYR A 34 -9.63 -18.91 -9.98
CA TYR A 34 -9.02 -17.93 -9.11
C TYR A 34 -7.49 -17.94 -9.26
N ARG A 35 -6.94 -16.74 -9.35
CA ARG A 35 -5.49 -16.49 -9.34
C ARG A 35 -5.18 -15.41 -8.35
N GLU A 36 -4.04 -15.57 -7.71
CA GLU A 36 -3.47 -14.59 -6.80
C GLU A 36 -1.96 -14.56 -7.00
N TYR A 37 -1.44 -13.43 -7.44
CA TYR A 37 -0.02 -13.24 -7.70
C TYR A 37 0.50 -12.04 -6.92
N ALA A 38 1.73 -12.19 -6.39
CA ALA A 38 2.52 -11.04 -5.96
C ALA A 38 3.47 -10.63 -7.09
N TYR A 39 3.54 -9.33 -7.34
CA TYR A 39 4.41 -8.71 -8.35
C TYR A 39 5.47 -7.90 -7.63
N VAL A 40 6.74 -8.22 -7.85
CA VAL A 40 7.89 -7.62 -7.18
C VAL A 40 8.79 -6.95 -8.21
N THR A 41 8.99 -5.64 -8.10
CA THR A 41 9.94 -4.91 -8.95
C THR A 41 11.36 -5.12 -8.46
N ASN A 42 12.27 -5.45 -9.39
CA ASN A 42 13.67 -5.72 -9.12
C ASN A 42 14.54 -4.63 -9.77
N GLY A 43 14.88 -3.58 -9.01
CA GLY A 43 15.47 -2.35 -9.52
C GLY A 43 16.75 -2.54 -10.32
N LYS A 44 17.64 -3.41 -9.87
CA LYS A 44 18.91 -3.68 -10.56
C LYS A 44 18.84 -4.80 -11.63
N SER A 45 17.78 -5.58 -11.64
CA SER A 45 17.60 -6.64 -12.64
C SER A 45 16.76 -6.21 -13.83
N ASN A 46 16.10 -5.03 -13.78
CA ASN A 46 15.17 -4.54 -14.81
C ASN A 46 14.05 -5.53 -15.10
N THR A 47 13.55 -6.18 -14.06
CA THR A 47 12.52 -7.22 -14.14
C THR A 47 11.45 -7.04 -13.07
N VAL A 48 10.34 -7.74 -13.28
CA VAL A 48 9.32 -8.02 -12.26
C VAL A 48 9.29 -9.51 -12.02
N SER A 49 9.44 -9.93 -10.77
CA SER A 49 9.19 -11.31 -10.35
C SER A 49 7.72 -11.49 -10.03
N VAL A 50 7.12 -12.56 -10.55
CA VAL A 50 5.74 -12.96 -10.27
C VAL A 50 5.77 -14.20 -9.40
N ILE A 51 5.13 -14.12 -8.23
CA ILE A 51 5.01 -15.22 -7.27
C ILE A 51 3.58 -15.71 -7.27
N ASP A 52 3.36 -17.01 -7.43
CA ASP A 52 2.04 -17.62 -7.25
C ASP A 52 1.75 -17.79 -5.76
N MET A 53 0.74 -17.08 -5.25
CA MET A 53 0.36 -17.07 -3.82
C MET A 53 -0.35 -18.36 -3.37
N ARG A 54 -0.65 -19.26 -4.28
CA ARG A 54 -1.24 -20.57 -3.94
C ARG A 54 -0.17 -21.62 -3.65
N THR A 55 0.96 -21.53 -4.35
CA THR A 55 2.08 -22.48 -4.21
C THR A 55 3.27 -21.88 -3.48
N PHE A 56 3.36 -20.55 -3.39
CA PHE A 56 4.50 -19.78 -2.90
C PHE A 56 5.78 -20.05 -3.69
N GLU A 57 5.62 -20.22 -5.00
CA GLU A 57 6.72 -20.46 -5.93
C GLU A 57 6.83 -19.33 -6.96
N PRO A 58 8.02 -19.06 -7.50
CA PRO A 58 8.19 -18.17 -8.62
C PRO A 58 7.39 -18.67 -9.84
N ALA A 59 6.41 -17.89 -10.30
CA ALA A 59 5.61 -18.23 -11.47
C ALA A 59 6.25 -17.74 -12.76
N LYS A 60 6.85 -16.53 -12.75
CA LYS A 60 7.45 -15.91 -13.93
C LYS A 60 8.39 -14.76 -13.56
N THR A 61 9.37 -14.51 -14.41
CA THR A 61 10.14 -13.26 -14.43
C THR A 61 9.82 -12.51 -15.71
N ILE A 62 9.41 -11.25 -15.59
CA ILE A 62 8.99 -10.39 -16.70
C ILE A 62 10.03 -9.30 -16.89
N ALA A 63 10.61 -9.18 -18.09
CA ALA A 63 11.47 -8.06 -18.45
C ALA A 63 10.62 -6.78 -18.59
N VAL A 64 11.07 -5.68 -17.99
CA VAL A 64 10.46 -4.35 -18.04
C VAL A 64 11.50 -3.28 -18.42
N GLY A 65 11.23 -2.01 -18.23
CA GLY A 65 12.21 -0.96 -18.44
C GLY A 65 13.32 -0.94 -17.37
N MET A 66 14.26 0.00 -17.53
CA MET A 66 15.40 0.15 -16.61
C MET A 66 14.98 0.74 -15.25
N GLU A 67 15.61 0.24 -14.20
CA GLU A 67 15.40 0.70 -12.81
C GLU A 67 13.92 0.74 -12.43
N PRO A 68 13.18 -0.39 -12.49
CA PRO A 68 11.79 -0.41 -12.02
C PRO A 68 11.74 -0.10 -10.51
N THR A 69 10.85 0.82 -10.12
CA THR A 69 10.67 1.29 -8.74
C THR A 69 9.25 1.03 -8.25
N GLY A 70 8.31 1.90 -8.57
CA GLY A 70 6.93 1.79 -8.13
C GLY A 70 6.16 0.73 -8.89
N VAL A 71 5.26 0.04 -8.18
CA VAL A 71 4.31 -0.92 -8.76
C VAL A 71 2.93 -0.69 -8.17
N ALA A 72 1.90 -0.71 -9.03
CA ALA A 72 0.51 -0.60 -8.60
C ALA A 72 -0.36 -1.60 -9.36
N ALA A 73 -1.35 -2.17 -8.67
CA ALA A 73 -2.37 -3.03 -9.25
C ALA A 73 -3.64 -2.23 -9.54
N ASN A 74 -4.23 -2.44 -10.70
CA ASN A 74 -5.55 -1.91 -10.98
C ASN A 74 -6.61 -2.69 -10.20
N THR A 75 -7.45 -2.01 -9.44
CA THR A 75 -8.51 -2.64 -8.64
C THR A 75 -9.65 -3.21 -9.49
N ARG A 76 -9.88 -2.63 -10.69
CA ARG A 76 -11.00 -2.97 -11.59
C ARG A 76 -10.60 -3.83 -12.78
N LYS A 77 -9.31 -3.85 -13.15
CA LYS A 77 -8.77 -4.59 -14.29
C LYS A 77 -7.68 -5.56 -13.86
N ASN A 78 -7.44 -6.59 -14.66
CA ASN A 78 -6.33 -7.52 -14.43
C ASN A 78 -5.03 -6.96 -15.02
N GLU A 79 -4.66 -5.74 -14.59
CA GLU A 79 -3.47 -5.02 -15.02
C GLU A 79 -2.61 -4.58 -13.84
N ILE A 80 -1.30 -4.64 -14.04
CA ILE A 80 -0.27 -4.15 -13.13
C ILE A 80 0.53 -3.09 -13.86
N TYR A 81 0.82 -1.98 -13.19
CA TYR A 81 1.60 -0.88 -13.71
C TYR A 81 2.93 -0.79 -12.99
N VAL A 82 4.02 -0.76 -13.76
CA VAL A 82 5.39 -0.73 -13.24
C VAL A 82 6.08 0.53 -13.74
N VAL A 83 6.52 1.37 -12.82
CA VAL A 83 7.27 2.58 -13.13
C VAL A 83 8.73 2.22 -13.33
N ASN A 84 9.29 2.56 -14.49
CA ASN A 84 10.69 2.34 -14.85
C ASN A 84 11.42 3.68 -14.81
N THR A 85 12.06 3.99 -13.69
CA THR A 85 12.70 5.29 -13.41
C THR A 85 13.83 5.60 -14.39
N GLY A 86 14.63 4.59 -14.75
CA GLY A 86 15.75 4.74 -15.69
C GLY A 86 15.31 4.86 -17.15
N SER A 87 14.15 4.33 -17.51
CA SER A 87 13.62 4.37 -18.88
C SER A 87 12.58 5.46 -19.13
N ASN A 88 12.18 6.21 -18.09
CA ASN A 88 11.14 7.26 -18.19
C ASN A 88 9.83 6.74 -18.80
N ASN A 89 9.37 5.58 -18.35
CA ASN A 89 8.12 4.99 -18.83
C ASN A 89 7.43 4.12 -17.76
N VAL A 90 6.19 3.73 -18.07
CA VAL A 90 5.41 2.78 -17.29
C VAL A 90 5.13 1.55 -18.15
N SER A 91 5.53 0.37 -17.67
CA SER A 91 5.14 -0.90 -18.28
C SER A 91 3.77 -1.32 -17.76
N VAL A 92 2.87 -1.73 -18.65
CA VAL A 92 1.56 -2.30 -18.33
C VAL A 92 1.64 -3.81 -18.51
N ILE A 93 1.43 -4.56 -17.43
CA ILE A 93 1.45 -6.03 -17.41
C ILE A 93 0.00 -6.53 -17.36
N ASP A 94 -0.36 -7.41 -18.29
CA ASP A 94 -1.57 -8.23 -18.22
C ASP A 94 -1.36 -9.34 -17.17
N ALA A 95 -2.13 -9.30 -16.08
CA ALA A 95 -1.97 -10.25 -14.97
C ALA A 95 -2.48 -11.66 -15.31
N GLU A 96 -3.35 -11.84 -16.29
CA GLU A 96 -3.81 -13.17 -16.73
C GLU A 96 -2.71 -13.93 -17.48
N ARG A 97 -1.90 -13.21 -18.29
CA ARG A 97 -0.83 -13.77 -19.10
C ARG A 97 0.55 -13.58 -18.50
N ASN A 98 0.67 -12.69 -17.52
CA ASN A 98 1.94 -12.24 -16.95
C ASN A 98 2.91 -11.75 -18.05
N THR A 99 2.44 -10.85 -18.91
CA THR A 99 3.23 -10.28 -20.02
C THR A 99 3.02 -8.78 -20.10
N VAL A 100 4.06 -8.04 -20.52
CA VAL A 100 3.94 -6.62 -20.85
C VAL A 100 3.09 -6.47 -22.11
N VAL A 101 1.99 -5.72 -22.02
CA VAL A 101 1.04 -5.47 -23.13
C VAL A 101 1.14 -4.04 -23.67
N ALA A 102 1.74 -3.12 -22.92
CA ALA A 102 2.01 -1.76 -23.36
C ALA A 102 3.16 -1.15 -22.56
N THR A 103 3.80 -0.15 -23.16
CA THR A 103 4.79 0.72 -22.51
C THR A 103 4.38 2.16 -22.79
N ILE A 104 4.17 2.94 -21.73
CA ILE A 104 3.69 4.31 -21.81
C ILE A 104 4.84 5.25 -21.43
N GLY A 105 5.29 6.07 -22.37
CA GLY A 105 6.31 7.10 -22.10
C GLY A 105 5.76 8.18 -21.16
N VAL A 106 6.53 8.54 -20.15
CA VAL A 106 6.25 9.64 -19.20
C VAL A 106 7.46 10.58 -19.14
N HIS A 107 7.44 11.55 -18.22
CA HIS A 107 8.56 12.49 -18.10
C HIS A 107 9.72 11.93 -17.26
N GLY A 108 10.76 12.73 -17.06
CA GLY A 108 12.06 12.31 -16.52
C GLY A 108 11.98 11.84 -15.06
N ARG A 109 12.64 10.70 -14.79
CA ARG A 109 12.78 10.05 -13.48
C ARG A 109 11.44 9.87 -12.78
N PRO A 110 10.48 9.15 -13.39
CA PRO A 110 9.25 8.76 -12.70
C PRO A 110 9.61 7.90 -11.49
N TYR A 111 8.89 8.05 -10.38
CA TYR A 111 9.23 7.31 -9.15
C TYR A 111 8.11 6.37 -8.73
N PHE A 112 6.88 6.84 -8.69
CA PHE A 112 5.72 6.07 -8.22
C PHE A 112 4.51 6.33 -9.11
N ILE A 113 3.59 5.37 -9.17
CA ILE A 113 2.28 5.50 -9.82
C ILE A 113 1.18 5.18 -8.81
N ASP A 114 0.19 6.03 -8.74
CA ASP A 114 -1.06 5.75 -8.05
C ASP A 114 -2.20 5.61 -9.04
N VAL A 115 -3.15 4.71 -8.74
CA VAL A 115 -4.26 4.36 -9.63
C VAL A 115 -5.57 4.76 -8.97
N SER A 116 -6.41 5.52 -9.68
CA SER A 116 -7.74 5.89 -9.18
C SER A 116 -8.59 4.64 -8.87
N GLU A 117 -9.46 4.74 -7.86
CA GLU A 117 -10.27 3.61 -7.40
C GLU A 117 -11.18 3.03 -8.50
N ASP A 118 -11.63 3.87 -9.44
CA ASP A 118 -12.39 3.44 -10.62
C ASP A 118 -11.53 2.71 -11.68
N GLY A 119 -10.22 2.64 -11.48
CA GLY A 119 -9.25 1.97 -12.35
C GLY A 119 -9.02 2.63 -13.70
N LYS A 120 -9.44 3.90 -13.90
CA LYS A 120 -9.38 4.58 -15.20
C LYS A 120 -8.19 5.50 -15.37
N ARG A 121 -7.63 6.04 -14.28
CA ARG A 121 -6.52 6.99 -14.32
C ARG A 121 -5.34 6.52 -13.50
N GLY A 122 -4.13 6.78 -14.02
CA GLY A 122 -2.87 6.66 -13.32
C GLY A 122 -2.20 8.01 -13.18
N TYR A 123 -1.58 8.26 -12.02
CA TYR A 123 -0.87 9.49 -11.72
C TYR A 123 0.58 9.16 -11.39
N VAL A 124 1.52 9.69 -12.18
CA VAL A 124 2.94 9.38 -12.06
C VAL A 124 3.71 10.65 -11.71
N ALA A 125 4.33 10.66 -10.54
CA ALA A 125 5.22 11.75 -10.13
C ALA A 125 6.57 11.60 -10.85
N ASN A 126 6.98 12.63 -11.62
CA ASN A 126 8.22 12.66 -12.38
C ASN A 126 9.22 13.55 -11.67
N SER A 127 10.05 12.97 -10.80
CA SER A 127 10.97 13.72 -9.93
C SER A 127 12.00 14.55 -10.68
N GLY A 128 12.42 14.11 -11.85
CA GLY A 128 13.37 14.83 -12.71
C GLY A 128 12.76 15.92 -13.59
N SER A 129 11.44 16.08 -13.60
CA SER A 129 10.75 17.02 -14.51
C SER A 129 9.74 17.95 -13.81
N ALA A 130 9.66 17.93 -12.48
CA ALA A 130 8.77 18.75 -11.68
C ALA A 130 7.31 18.74 -12.20
N ASN A 131 6.78 17.56 -12.53
CA ASN A 131 5.40 17.39 -12.99
C ASN A 131 4.83 16.03 -12.63
N VAL A 132 3.52 15.89 -12.78
CA VAL A 132 2.77 14.64 -12.69
C VAL A 132 2.22 14.32 -14.07
N SER A 133 2.56 13.16 -14.62
CA SER A 133 1.92 12.62 -15.81
C SER A 133 0.61 11.94 -15.44
N VAL A 134 -0.46 12.31 -16.12
CA VAL A 134 -1.80 11.72 -15.96
C VAL A 134 -2.06 10.79 -17.12
N ILE A 135 -2.32 9.52 -16.82
CA ILE A 135 -2.50 8.44 -17.80
C ILE A 135 -3.97 8.05 -17.87
N ASP A 136 -4.54 7.97 -19.06
CA ASP A 136 -5.78 7.25 -19.34
C ASP A 136 -5.42 5.76 -19.44
N LEU A 137 -5.84 4.98 -18.44
CA LEU A 137 -5.48 3.55 -18.34
C LEU A 137 -6.29 2.66 -19.26
N ASP A 138 -7.44 3.13 -19.80
CA ASP A 138 -8.19 2.41 -20.84
C ASP A 138 -7.45 2.51 -22.17
N LYS A 139 -7.02 3.71 -22.53
CA LYS A 139 -6.33 3.99 -23.79
C LYS A 139 -4.83 3.74 -23.72
N LYS A 140 -4.26 3.64 -22.51
CA LYS A 140 -2.80 3.47 -22.24
C LYS A 140 -1.97 4.61 -22.83
N VAL A 141 -2.44 5.85 -22.64
CA VAL A 141 -1.79 7.08 -23.13
C VAL A 141 -1.76 8.16 -22.06
N VAL A 142 -0.73 9.01 -22.09
CA VAL A 142 -0.70 10.24 -21.27
C VAL A 142 -1.70 11.23 -21.83
N ILE A 143 -2.61 11.73 -20.98
CA ILE A 143 -3.65 12.72 -21.33
C ILE A 143 -3.35 14.12 -20.82
N GLY A 144 -2.35 14.25 -19.93
CA GLY A 144 -1.94 15.54 -19.38
C GLY A 144 -0.67 15.43 -18.56
N ASN A 145 0.04 16.56 -18.45
CA ASN A 145 1.19 16.72 -17.58
C ASN A 145 0.96 17.98 -16.74
N VAL A 146 0.81 17.77 -15.43
CA VAL A 146 0.53 18.87 -14.48
C VAL A 146 1.82 19.30 -13.83
N ARG A 147 2.25 20.56 -14.04
CA ARG A 147 3.42 21.11 -13.39
C ARG A 147 3.17 21.26 -11.88
N VAL A 148 4.13 20.82 -11.07
CA VAL A 148 4.12 20.89 -9.60
C VAL A 148 5.45 21.47 -9.08
N GLY A 149 5.75 21.32 -7.82
CA GLY A 149 7.05 21.74 -7.26
C GLY A 149 8.20 20.82 -7.63
N SER A 150 9.39 21.12 -7.12
CA SER A 150 10.64 20.42 -7.44
C SER A 150 10.73 19.06 -6.78
N ALA A 151 11.33 18.11 -7.50
CA ALA A 151 11.53 16.73 -7.08
C ALA A 151 10.26 16.06 -6.49
N PRO A 152 9.13 16.02 -7.25
CA PRO A 152 7.92 15.37 -6.74
C PRO A 152 8.21 13.90 -6.45
N GLY A 153 7.89 13.46 -5.22
CA GLY A 153 8.10 12.09 -4.74
C GLY A 153 6.90 11.20 -5.03
N LEU A 154 5.80 11.47 -4.38
CA LEU A 154 4.55 10.73 -4.54
C LEU A 154 3.44 11.65 -5.09
N ALA A 155 2.53 11.04 -5.84
CA ALA A 155 1.27 11.63 -6.24
C ALA A 155 0.17 10.64 -5.83
N ARG A 156 -0.62 11.00 -4.82
CA ARG A 156 -1.72 10.17 -4.30
C ARG A 156 -3.05 10.73 -4.73
N VAL A 157 -3.88 9.89 -5.34
CA VAL A 157 -5.25 10.26 -5.68
C VAL A 157 -6.19 9.99 -4.52
N SER A 158 -7.09 10.93 -4.23
CA SER A 158 -8.12 10.74 -3.20
C SER A 158 -9.08 9.60 -3.56
N PRO A 159 -9.69 8.91 -2.58
CA PRO A 159 -10.63 7.82 -2.83
C PRO A 159 -11.80 8.19 -3.75
N ASP A 160 -12.30 9.43 -3.68
CA ASP A 160 -13.34 9.94 -4.59
C ASP A 160 -12.84 10.23 -6.02
N GLY A 161 -11.52 10.13 -6.26
CA GLY A 161 -10.88 10.39 -7.55
C GLY A 161 -10.83 11.87 -7.95
N ALA A 162 -11.22 12.78 -7.07
CA ALA A 162 -11.38 14.20 -7.39
C ALA A 162 -10.11 15.02 -7.19
N THR A 163 -9.25 14.61 -6.28
CA THR A 163 -8.05 15.34 -5.87
C THR A 163 -6.80 14.48 -6.00
N VAL A 164 -5.66 15.08 -6.40
CA VAL A 164 -4.36 14.44 -6.29
C VAL A 164 -3.45 15.31 -5.42
N VAL A 165 -2.86 14.70 -4.41
CA VAL A 165 -1.92 15.34 -3.48
C VAL A 165 -0.50 14.91 -3.85
N VAL A 166 0.41 15.86 -4.00
CA VAL A 166 1.78 15.61 -4.48
C VAL A 166 2.80 16.18 -3.50
N SER A 167 3.71 15.35 -2.99
CA SER A 167 4.84 15.81 -2.16
C SER A 167 5.96 16.35 -3.06
N ASN A 168 6.36 17.62 -2.86
CA ASN A 168 7.47 18.25 -3.58
C ASN A 168 8.66 18.38 -2.63
N ARG A 169 9.56 17.39 -2.69
CA ARG A 169 10.61 17.17 -1.68
C ARG A 169 11.56 18.35 -1.53
N ASP A 170 12.04 18.89 -2.65
CA ASP A 170 13.06 19.93 -2.64
C ASP A 170 12.48 21.34 -2.36
N ASP A 171 11.17 21.54 -2.61
CA ASP A 171 10.50 22.81 -2.34
C ASP A 171 9.88 22.85 -0.93
N ASN A 172 9.83 21.73 -0.20
CA ASN A 172 9.14 21.64 1.08
C ASN A 172 7.65 22.01 1.00
N THR A 173 7.01 21.69 -0.13
CA THR A 173 5.63 22.02 -0.41
C THR A 173 4.82 20.77 -0.78
N VAL A 174 3.51 20.94 -0.74
CA VAL A 174 2.55 19.99 -1.28
C VAL A 174 1.73 20.69 -2.36
N SER A 175 1.65 20.08 -3.54
CA SER A 175 0.72 20.52 -4.59
C SER A 175 -0.58 19.75 -4.50
N VAL A 176 -1.71 20.46 -4.52
CA VAL A 176 -3.06 19.89 -4.58
C VAL A 176 -3.60 20.10 -5.99
N ILE A 177 -3.87 19.01 -6.70
CA ILE A 177 -4.31 19.01 -8.10
C ILE A 177 -5.81 18.72 -8.16
N ASP A 178 -6.55 19.51 -8.96
CA ASP A 178 -7.88 19.15 -9.42
C ASP A 178 -7.74 18.06 -10.51
N ALA A 179 -8.14 16.83 -10.18
CA ALA A 179 -7.98 15.67 -11.05
C ALA A 179 -8.84 15.75 -12.33
N LYS A 180 -9.93 16.51 -12.33
CA LYS A 180 -10.79 16.73 -13.51
C LYS A 180 -10.22 17.82 -14.41
N ALA A 181 -9.81 18.93 -13.82
CA ALA A 181 -9.29 20.08 -14.57
C ALA A 181 -7.82 19.90 -14.99
N LEU A 182 -7.11 18.90 -14.42
CA LEU A 182 -5.68 18.62 -14.63
C LEU A 182 -4.81 19.85 -14.38
N ARG A 183 -5.04 20.53 -13.26
CA ARG A 183 -4.29 21.71 -12.84
C ARG A 183 -4.09 21.77 -11.33
N VAL A 184 -2.99 22.35 -10.89
CA VAL A 184 -2.78 22.68 -9.48
C VAL A 184 -3.81 23.73 -9.07
N ARG A 185 -4.53 23.48 -7.97
CA ARG A 185 -5.48 24.41 -7.35
C ARG A 185 -4.92 25.07 -6.09
N ALA A 186 -3.95 24.40 -5.43
CA ALA A 186 -3.24 24.96 -4.29
C ALA A 186 -1.81 24.42 -4.24
N THR A 187 -0.87 25.25 -3.75
CA THR A 187 0.47 24.85 -3.33
C THR A 187 0.64 25.28 -1.89
N LEU A 188 0.86 24.33 -1.01
CA LEU A 188 0.90 24.56 0.44
C LEU A 188 2.33 24.37 0.94
N GLN A 189 2.82 25.36 1.69
CA GLN A 189 4.07 25.20 2.45
C GLN A 189 3.81 24.23 3.59
N VAL A 190 4.63 23.20 3.69
CA VAL A 190 4.57 22.18 4.74
C VAL A 190 5.90 22.10 5.50
N CYS A 191 6.19 20.99 6.09
CA CYS A 191 7.43 20.71 6.78
C CYS A 191 8.56 20.27 5.80
N LEU A 192 9.78 20.06 6.29
CA LEU A 192 10.95 19.79 5.44
C LEU A 192 10.94 18.38 4.86
N GLN A 193 11.26 18.25 3.57
CA GLN A 193 11.35 17.00 2.83
C GLN A 193 10.08 16.14 2.96
N PRO A 194 8.94 16.59 2.39
CA PRO A 194 7.72 15.80 2.37
C PRO A 194 7.93 14.52 1.53
N GLU A 195 7.60 13.37 2.11
CA GLU A 195 7.82 12.03 1.55
C GLU A 195 6.50 11.34 1.25
N ASP A 196 5.97 10.56 2.20
CA ASP A 196 4.78 9.74 2.03
C ASP A 196 3.50 10.54 2.33
N ILE A 197 2.41 10.11 1.69
CA ILE A 197 1.10 10.76 1.74
C ILE A 197 0.04 9.71 2.04
N ALA A 198 -0.80 9.97 3.03
CA ALA A 198 -2.02 9.22 3.31
C ALA A 198 -3.24 10.14 3.18
N ILE A 199 -4.30 9.69 2.51
CA ILE A 199 -5.55 10.44 2.35
C ILE A 199 -6.66 9.68 3.05
N LEU A 200 -7.50 10.36 3.84
CA LEU A 200 -8.62 9.74 4.54
C LEU A 200 -9.61 9.10 3.56
N PRO A 201 -10.32 8.03 3.97
CA PRO A 201 -11.31 7.35 3.13
C PRO A 201 -12.45 8.26 2.64
N ASP A 202 -12.77 9.30 3.40
CA ASP A 202 -13.78 10.30 3.03
C ASP A 202 -13.25 11.43 2.15
N SER A 203 -11.96 11.39 1.77
CA SER A 203 -11.28 12.38 0.94
C SER A 203 -11.18 13.79 1.54
N SER A 204 -11.50 13.96 2.82
CA SER A 204 -11.55 15.28 3.49
C SER A 204 -10.18 15.82 3.94
N LYS A 205 -9.24 14.91 4.20
CA LYS A 205 -7.91 15.23 4.72
C LYS A 205 -6.80 14.42 4.09
N ALA A 206 -5.62 15.01 3.98
CA ALA A 206 -4.37 14.32 3.70
C ALA A 206 -3.38 14.52 4.84
N PHE A 207 -2.54 13.53 5.07
CA PHE A 207 -1.38 13.59 5.97
C PHE A 207 -0.12 13.37 5.16
N VAL A 208 0.93 14.12 5.49
CA VAL A 208 2.20 14.09 4.75
C VAL A 208 3.35 13.96 5.74
N ALA A 209 4.12 12.89 5.65
CA ALA A 209 5.32 12.68 6.44
C ALA A 209 6.46 13.55 5.92
N CYS A 210 7.15 14.24 6.81
CA CYS A 210 8.25 15.13 6.48
C CYS A 210 9.54 14.65 7.16
N SER A 211 10.34 13.91 6.40
CA SER A 211 11.54 13.24 6.92
C SER A 211 12.63 14.21 7.43
N GLY A 212 12.66 15.42 6.90
CA GLY A 212 13.65 16.45 7.28
C GLY A 212 13.33 17.23 8.55
N SER A 213 12.12 17.13 9.12
CA SER A 213 11.69 17.95 10.27
C SER A 213 11.00 17.18 11.39
N SER A 214 11.00 15.85 11.36
CA SER A 214 10.35 15.01 12.39
C SER A 214 8.88 15.39 12.61
N GLN A 215 8.17 15.68 11.53
CA GLN A 215 6.79 16.14 11.57
C GLN A 215 5.91 15.43 10.55
N VAL A 216 4.61 15.42 10.83
CA VAL A 216 3.56 15.07 9.87
C VAL A 216 2.66 16.29 9.68
N ALA A 217 2.49 16.74 8.44
CA ALA A 217 1.54 17.80 8.11
C ALA A 217 0.15 17.21 7.91
N SER A 218 -0.86 17.77 8.60
CA SER A 218 -2.27 17.52 8.33
C SER A 218 -2.84 18.61 7.45
N ILE A 219 -3.50 18.24 6.35
CA ILE A 219 -3.99 19.13 5.31
C ILE A 219 -5.47 18.90 5.08
N ALA A 220 -6.30 19.95 5.20
CA ALA A 220 -7.69 19.90 4.74
C ALA A 220 -7.73 19.93 3.21
N LEU A 221 -8.55 19.08 2.63
CA LEU A 221 -8.83 19.04 1.19
C LEU A 221 -10.22 19.62 0.93
N ALA A 222 -10.28 20.69 0.13
CA ALA A 222 -11.56 21.32 -0.22
C ALA A 222 -12.36 20.43 -1.19
N PRO A 223 -13.66 20.19 -0.96
CA PRO A 223 -14.52 19.51 -1.92
C PRO A 223 -14.57 20.23 -3.28
N ILE A 224 -14.45 19.52 -4.39
CA ILE A 224 -14.42 20.13 -5.73
C ILE A 224 -15.74 20.82 -6.08
N GLU A 225 -16.86 20.30 -5.60
CA GLU A 225 -18.18 20.92 -5.83
C GLU A 225 -18.28 22.33 -5.23
N LEU A 226 -17.59 22.58 -4.12
CA LEU A 226 -17.54 23.90 -3.48
C LEU A 226 -16.55 24.84 -4.16
N ALA A 227 -15.50 24.34 -4.79
CA ALA A 227 -14.54 25.17 -5.53
C ALA A 227 -15.18 25.82 -6.78
N SER A 228 -16.18 25.20 -7.39
CA SER A 228 -16.98 25.76 -8.49
C SER A 228 -18.16 26.63 -7.99
N ILE A 229 -18.57 26.48 -6.73
CA ILE A 229 -19.70 27.18 -6.09
C ILE A 229 -19.18 28.16 -4.99
N ALA A 230 -17.88 28.23 -4.75
CA ALA A 230 -17.26 29.11 -3.71
C ALA A 230 -17.57 30.61 -3.92
N LEU A 231 -18.28 30.95 -4.99
CA LEU A 231 -18.98 32.24 -5.17
C LEU A 231 -20.37 32.30 -4.49
N ALA A 232 -20.89 31.19 -3.93
CA ALA A 232 -22.31 31.13 -3.57
C ALA A 232 -22.71 30.59 -2.19
N LYS A 233 -21.84 29.93 -1.41
CA LYS A 233 -22.22 29.48 -0.06
C LYS A 233 -21.03 29.47 0.91
N THR A 234 -21.10 30.32 1.92
CA THR A 234 -20.30 30.30 3.14
C THR A 234 -20.71 29.11 4.02
N GLU A 235 -19.72 28.35 4.52
CA GLU A 235 -19.96 27.47 5.69
C GLU A 235 -20.50 28.30 6.88
N LYS A 236 -21.05 27.62 7.89
CA LYS A 236 -21.56 28.28 9.11
C LYS A 236 -20.56 29.23 9.80
N SER A 237 -19.27 29.15 9.46
CA SER A 237 -18.17 30.02 9.91
C SER A 237 -17.90 31.23 9.01
N GLY A 238 -18.53 31.34 7.86
CA GLY A 238 -18.34 32.48 6.93
C GLY A 238 -17.11 32.40 6.04
N GLU A 239 -16.22 31.38 6.16
CA GLU A 239 -15.06 31.21 5.30
C GLU A 239 -15.28 30.14 4.22
N PRO A 240 -14.77 30.36 2.98
CA PRO A 240 -14.84 29.35 1.93
C PRO A 240 -13.97 28.14 2.31
N ALA A 241 -14.47 26.94 2.03
CA ALA A 241 -13.68 25.71 2.18
C ALA A 241 -12.49 25.76 1.20
N THR A 242 -11.28 25.84 1.73
CA THR A 242 -10.02 25.91 0.96
C THR A 242 -9.05 24.83 1.40
N ASP A 243 -8.21 24.38 0.46
CA ASP A 243 -7.07 23.54 0.83
C ASP A 243 -6.14 24.34 1.75
N ARG A 244 -5.83 23.79 2.92
CA ARG A 244 -4.95 24.44 3.89
C ARG A 244 -4.28 23.45 4.82
N VAL A 245 -3.12 23.81 5.35
CA VAL A 245 -2.49 23.08 6.46
C VAL A 245 -3.32 23.32 7.72
N LEU A 246 -3.71 22.23 8.38
CA LEU A 246 -4.45 22.24 9.64
C LEU A 246 -3.51 22.25 10.84
N ALA A 247 -2.48 21.39 10.78
CA ALA A 247 -1.51 21.23 11.85
C ALA A 247 -0.18 20.69 11.31
N LEU A 248 0.90 20.99 12.02
CA LEU A 248 2.18 20.29 11.94
C LEU A 248 2.33 19.50 13.24
N LEU A 249 2.39 18.19 13.14
CA LEU A 249 2.36 17.26 14.26
C LEU A 249 3.77 16.74 14.49
N ASP A 250 4.32 16.98 15.68
CA ASP A 250 5.63 16.49 16.05
C ASP A 250 5.57 14.97 16.32
N VAL A 251 6.37 14.20 15.59
CA VAL A 251 6.49 12.74 15.68
C VAL A 251 7.93 12.34 15.98
N GLY A 252 8.26 11.06 15.87
CA GLY A 252 9.64 10.63 15.98
C GLY A 252 10.52 11.16 14.83
N ARG A 253 11.84 10.93 14.94
CA ARG A 253 12.80 11.42 13.96
C ARG A 253 12.70 10.67 12.63
N THR A 254 12.82 11.43 11.55
CA THR A 254 12.83 10.90 10.16
C THR A 254 11.60 10.05 9.86
N PRO A 255 10.38 10.62 9.90
CA PRO A 255 9.17 9.90 9.50
C PRO A 255 9.22 9.62 7.99
N VAL A 256 9.18 8.33 7.61
CA VAL A 256 9.39 7.90 6.21
C VAL A 256 8.16 7.26 5.57
N SER A 257 7.24 6.73 6.36
CA SER A 257 6.06 6.02 5.85
C SER A 257 4.85 6.22 6.75
N LEU A 258 3.68 6.21 6.12
CA LEU A 258 2.37 6.41 6.73
C LEU A 258 1.48 5.20 6.46
N ALA A 259 0.98 4.56 7.50
CA ALA A 259 0.02 3.47 7.43
C ALA A 259 -1.32 3.90 8.05
N LEU A 260 -2.28 4.24 7.21
CA LEU A 260 -3.62 4.63 7.65
C LEU A 260 -4.45 3.39 7.97
N LYS A 261 -5.16 3.41 9.09
CA LYS A 261 -6.19 2.39 9.37
C LYS A 261 -7.28 2.44 8.31
N PRO A 262 -7.82 1.30 7.87
CA PRO A 262 -8.93 1.24 6.92
C PRO A 262 -10.15 2.07 7.29
N ASP A 263 -10.46 2.23 8.59
CA ASP A 263 -11.55 3.08 9.07
C ASP A 263 -11.22 4.59 9.08
N GLY A 264 -9.95 4.93 8.84
CA GLY A 264 -9.47 6.32 8.82
C GLY A 264 -9.26 6.94 10.20
N GLY A 265 -9.53 6.23 11.31
CA GLY A 265 -9.49 6.79 12.67
C GLY A 265 -8.10 7.12 13.18
N GLU A 266 -7.12 6.29 12.85
CA GLU A 266 -5.73 6.47 13.26
C GLU A 266 -4.75 6.32 12.09
N LEU A 267 -3.68 7.08 12.14
CA LEU A 267 -2.55 7.03 11.23
C LEU A 267 -1.30 6.63 11.98
N ILE A 268 -0.63 5.57 11.53
CA ILE A 268 0.61 5.10 12.09
C ILE A 268 1.77 5.61 11.24
N VAL A 269 2.77 6.21 11.87
CA VAL A 269 3.95 6.80 11.26
C VAL A 269 5.17 5.94 11.58
N CYS A 270 5.96 5.54 10.59
CA CYS A 270 7.24 4.89 10.83
C CYS A 270 8.33 5.96 11.01
N ASP A 271 8.86 6.06 12.22
CA ASP A 271 9.89 7.03 12.63
C ASP A 271 11.27 6.35 12.56
N PHE A 272 11.92 6.43 11.41
CA PHE A 272 13.10 5.65 11.04
C PHE A 272 14.26 5.79 12.05
N ASP A 273 14.66 7.03 12.39
CA ASP A 273 15.78 7.28 13.28
C ASP A 273 15.42 7.29 14.78
N SER A 274 14.15 7.06 15.10
CA SER A 274 13.69 6.89 16.49
C SER A 274 13.42 5.43 16.87
N ASP A 275 13.56 4.48 15.93
CA ASP A 275 13.26 3.06 16.17
C ASP A 275 11.81 2.82 16.65
N SER A 276 10.89 3.72 16.29
CA SER A 276 9.53 3.79 16.83
C SER A 276 8.47 3.95 15.75
N ILE A 277 7.24 3.79 16.17
CA ILE A 277 6.07 4.30 15.48
C ILE A 277 5.43 5.40 16.32
N SER A 278 4.87 6.41 15.65
CA SER A 278 3.95 7.38 16.25
C SER A 278 2.54 7.11 15.75
N ILE A 279 1.54 7.25 16.64
CA ILE A 279 0.12 7.04 16.33
C ILE A 279 -0.59 8.39 16.41
N ILE A 280 -1.18 8.82 15.31
CA ILE A 280 -1.91 10.07 15.18
C ILE A 280 -3.40 9.78 15.11
N GLU A 281 -4.19 10.42 15.96
CA GLU A 281 -5.63 10.46 15.88
C GLU A 281 -6.05 11.45 14.78
N THR A 282 -6.62 10.94 13.71
CA THR A 282 -6.89 11.74 12.50
C THR A 282 -8.01 12.74 12.69
N GLY A 283 -8.95 12.46 13.60
CA GLY A 283 -10.13 13.30 13.86
C GLY A 283 -9.78 14.67 14.43
N ASN A 284 -8.90 14.71 15.44
CA ASN A 284 -8.50 15.90 16.18
C ASN A 284 -7.11 16.42 15.80
N ASN A 285 -6.33 15.68 14.97
CA ASN A 285 -4.95 15.97 14.61
C ASN A 285 -4.03 15.99 15.84
N GLU A 286 -4.06 14.95 16.65
CA GLU A 286 -3.22 14.83 17.85
C GLU A 286 -2.36 13.57 17.75
N VAL A 287 -1.13 13.65 18.25
CA VAL A 287 -0.26 12.48 18.44
C VAL A 287 -0.68 11.83 19.76
N GLY A 288 -1.39 10.71 19.68
CA GLY A 288 -1.93 10.02 20.86
C GLY A 288 -0.89 9.22 21.61
N SER A 289 0.00 8.53 20.90
CA SER A 289 1.03 7.68 21.53
C SER A 289 2.19 7.40 20.58
N SER A 290 3.27 6.84 21.15
CA SER A 290 4.40 6.28 20.40
C SER A 290 4.85 4.96 21.02
N ALA A 291 5.43 4.07 20.21
CA ALA A 291 5.92 2.78 20.66
C ALA A 291 7.22 2.38 19.95
N LEU A 292 8.17 1.80 20.69
CA LEU A 292 9.34 1.18 20.09
C LEU A 292 8.91 -0.07 19.32
N ILE A 293 9.28 -0.13 18.03
CA ILE A 293 8.83 -1.20 17.15
C ILE A 293 9.98 -2.11 16.66
N GLY A 294 11.17 -1.57 16.49
CA GLY A 294 12.39 -2.22 16.02
C GLY A 294 13.30 -1.20 15.37
N GLN A 295 14.53 -1.59 14.98
CA GLN A 295 15.50 -0.65 14.44
C GLN A 295 15.17 -0.23 13.01
N HIS A 296 15.17 1.08 12.78
CA HIS A 296 14.92 1.73 11.50
C HIS A 296 13.66 1.20 10.79
N PRO A 297 12.45 1.41 11.34
CA PRO A 297 11.21 1.01 10.69
C PRO A 297 11.02 1.80 9.38
N THR A 298 10.77 1.09 8.26
CA THR A 298 10.65 1.71 6.93
C THR A 298 9.22 1.76 6.43
N HIS A 299 8.50 0.65 6.51
CA HIS A 299 7.12 0.54 6.05
C HIS A 299 6.24 -0.17 7.07
N ALA A 300 4.97 0.17 7.06
CA ALA A 300 3.97 -0.54 7.85
C ALA A 300 2.69 -0.77 7.03
N VAL A 301 1.96 -1.83 7.37
CA VAL A 301 0.64 -2.12 6.81
C VAL A 301 -0.31 -2.50 7.93
N VAL A 302 -1.55 -2.01 7.85
CA VAL A 302 -2.62 -2.30 8.80
C VAL A 302 -3.59 -3.30 8.21
N THR A 303 -4.06 -4.24 9.02
CA THR A 303 -5.08 -5.22 8.60
C THR A 303 -6.44 -4.58 8.39
N LEU A 304 -7.28 -5.16 7.51
CA LEU A 304 -8.61 -4.64 7.17
C LEU A 304 -9.57 -4.57 8.37
N ASP A 305 -9.32 -5.36 9.41
CA ASP A 305 -10.07 -5.34 10.67
C ASP A 305 -9.57 -4.28 11.67
N ASN A 306 -8.63 -3.42 11.26
CA ASN A 306 -7.98 -2.37 12.06
C ASN A 306 -7.17 -2.86 13.27
N SER A 307 -7.05 -4.18 13.50
CA SER A 307 -6.55 -4.72 14.76
C SER A 307 -5.04 -4.92 14.82
N ARG A 308 -4.37 -5.07 13.66
CA ARG A 308 -2.93 -5.42 13.59
C ARG A 308 -2.17 -4.51 12.66
N LEU A 309 -0.96 -4.18 13.08
CA LEU A 309 0.06 -3.54 12.27
C LEU A 309 1.23 -4.50 12.08
N TYR A 310 1.75 -4.56 10.86
CA TYR A 310 3.05 -5.17 10.56
C TYR A 310 4.00 -4.07 10.13
N ALA A 311 5.17 -4.00 10.76
CA ALA A 311 6.20 -3.02 10.45
C ALA A 311 7.52 -3.69 10.09
N SER A 312 8.11 -3.34 8.95
CA SER A 312 9.44 -3.77 8.55
C SER A 312 10.50 -2.95 9.27
N ASN A 313 11.44 -3.63 9.92
CA ASN A 313 12.54 -3.03 10.65
C ASN A 313 13.84 -3.27 9.87
N PHE A 314 14.19 -2.34 9.02
CA PHE A 314 15.33 -2.40 8.10
C PHE A 314 16.66 -2.62 8.82
N GLY A 315 16.87 -1.99 9.98
CA GLY A 315 18.11 -2.07 10.75
C GLY A 315 18.28 -3.38 11.51
N SER A 316 17.20 -4.07 11.87
CA SER A 316 17.24 -5.31 12.66
C SER A 316 16.81 -6.56 11.89
N ASN A 317 16.64 -6.49 10.56
CA ASN A 317 16.26 -7.62 9.71
C ASN A 317 15.05 -8.38 10.28
N SER A 318 13.99 -7.63 10.61
CA SER A 318 12.83 -8.21 11.27
C SER A 318 11.54 -7.52 10.85
N VAL A 319 10.42 -8.21 11.09
CA VAL A 319 9.07 -7.63 11.03
C VAL A 319 8.47 -7.69 12.42
N ALA A 320 8.01 -6.56 12.92
CA ALA A 320 7.25 -6.48 14.15
C ALA A 320 5.75 -6.62 13.87
N VAL A 321 5.06 -7.35 14.74
CA VAL A 321 3.60 -7.44 14.78
C VAL A 321 3.11 -6.67 15.99
N TYR A 322 2.30 -5.65 15.75
CA TYR A 322 1.77 -4.78 16.80
C TYR A 322 0.25 -4.90 16.89
N ASP A 323 -0.25 -5.03 18.10
CA ASP A 323 -1.68 -5.00 18.42
C ASP A 323 -2.10 -3.56 18.64
N ILE A 324 -2.92 -3.03 17.73
CA ILE A 324 -3.34 -1.63 17.76
C ILE A 324 -4.27 -1.38 18.94
N ASP A 325 -5.23 -2.29 19.18
CA ASP A 325 -6.21 -2.14 20.26
C ASP A 325 -5.59 -2.20 21.66
N MET A 326 -4.57 -3.06 21.83
CA MET A 326 -3.85 -3.20 23.10
C MET A 326 -2.68 -2.23 23.24
N GLY A 327 -2.31 -1.50 22.19
CA GLY A 327 -1.18 -0.58 22.21
C GLY A 327 0.17 -1.25 22.47
N ARG A 328 0.40 -2.49 22.00
CA ARG A 328 1.63 -3.23 22.29
C ARG A 328 2.11 -4.12 21.16
N ARG A 329 3.44 -4.32 21.11
CA ARG A 329 4.05 -5.31 20.23
C ARG A 329 3.73 -6.73 20.71
N ILE A 330 3.20 -7.57 19.81
CA ILE A 330 2.89 -8.97 20.08
C ILE A 330 4.17 -9.82 19.95
N THR A 331 4.85 -9.67 18.81
CA THR A 331 6.04 -10.44 18.47
C THR A 331 6.91 -9.70 17.47
N THR A 332 8.14 -10.17 17.32
CA THR A 332 9.07 -9.75 16.26
C THR A 332 9.60 -11.01 15.58
N MET A 333 9.57 -11.04 14.27
CA MET A 333 9.99 -12.18 13.46
C MET A 333 11.24 -11.82 12.66
N ALA A 334 12.24 -12.66 12.69
CA ALA A 334 13.39 -12.54 11.81
C ALA A 334 12.99 -12.83 10.38
N VAL A 335 13.46 -12.00 9.43
CA VAL A 335 13.25 -12.11 7.99
C VAL A 335 14.57 -11.98 7.25
N GLY A 336 14.56 -11.82 5.94
CA GLY A 336 15.77 -11.59 5.17
C GLY A 336 16.45 -10.24 5.47
N SER A 337 17.53 -9.95 4.77
CA SER A 337 18.36 -8.77 5.05
C SER A 337 17.76 -7.49 4.50
N ARG A 338 17.69 -6.46 5.35
CA ARG A 338 17.15 -5.12 5.06
C ARG A 338 15.73 -5.19 4.50
N PRO A 339 14.76 -5.66 5.31
CA PRO A 339 13.36 -5.66 4.92
C PRO A 339 12.88 -4.22 4.71
N ASP A 340 12.10 -3.99 3.63
CA ASP A 340 11.58 -2.68 3.29
C ASP A 340 10.07 -2.78 3.04
N GLY A 341 9.62 -2.90 1.80
CA GLY A 341 8.20 -2.94 1.46
C GLY A 341 7.45 -4.14 2.03
N LEU A 342 6.19 -3.94 2.37
CA LEU A 342 5.27 -4.95 2.87
C LEU A 342 4.01 -5.01 2.01
N ALA A 343 3.44 -6.21 1.85
CA ALA A 343 2.12 -6.39 1.27
C ALA A 343 1.33 -7.48 2.02
N LEU A 344 0.04 -7.27 2.19
CA LEU A 344 -0.88 -8.28 2.72
C LEU A 344 -1.54 -9.05 1.57
N SER A 345 -1.74 -10.36 1.76
CA SER A 345 -2.63 -11.11 0.89
C SER A 345 -4.07 -10.59 1.04
N PRO A 346 -4.91 -10.65 0.00
CA PRO A 346 -6.30 -10.19 0.08
C PRO A 346 -7.12 -10.83 1.19
N ASP A 347 -6.81 -12.07 1.55
CA ASP A 347 -7.45 -12.80 2.65
C ASP A 347 -6.81 -12.54 4.03
N GLN A 348 -5.81 -11.65 4.09
CA GLN A 348 -5.12 -11.22 5.32
C GLN A 348 -4.40 -12.36 6.09
N ARG A 349 -4.14 -13.51 5.43
CA ARG A 349 -3.44 -14.65 6.06
C ARG A 349 -1.95 -14.61 5.88
N TYR A 350 -1.46 -13.87 4.88
CA TYR A 350 -0.05 -13.80 4.57
C TYR A 350 0.43 -12.35 4.53
N VAL A 351 1.62 -12.14 5.08
CA VAL A 351 2.39 -10.92 4.94
C VAL A 351 3.60 -11.24 4.10
N LEU A 352 3.78 -10.50 3.01
CA LEU A 352 4.94 -10.58 2.15
C LEU A 352 5.87 -9.44 2.51
N VAL A 353 7.14 -9.74 2.67
CA VAL A 353 8.17 -8.79 3.08
C VAL A 353 9.24 -8.76 2.01
N LEU A 354 9.56 -7.59 1.48
CA LEU A 354 10.68 -7.40 0.56
C LEU A 354 11.99 -7.32 1.33
N ASP A 355 12.85 -8.29 1.14
CA ASP A 355 14.18 -8.31 1.73
C ASP A 355 15.19 -7.76 0.71
N THR A 356 15.29 -6.42 0.70
CA THR A 356 15.91 -5.65 -0.39
C THR A 356 17.38 -6.00 -0.62
N GLN A 357 18.13 -6.31 0.43
CA GLN A 357 19.53 -6.70 0.29
C GLN A 357 19.70 -8.21 0.05
N ALA A 358 18.83 -9.04 0.60
CA ALA A 358 18.88 -10.49 0.39
C ALA A 358 18.45 -10.88 -1.04
N GLY A 359 17.55 -10.12 -1.66
CA GLY A 359 17.01 -10.40 -2.99
C GLY A 359 15.96 -11.50 -2.97
N ASP A 360 15.17 -11.55 -1.90
CA ASP A 360 14.07 -12.48 -1.74
C ASP A 360 12.81 -11.81 -1.15
N VAL A 361 11.74 -12.58 -1.05
CA VAL A 361 10.48 -12.21 -0.39
C VAL A 361 10.24 -13.20 0.74
N THR A 362 10.30 -12.72 1.98
CA THR A 362 9.86 -13.52 3.13
C THR A 362 8.34 -13.54 3.19
N VAL A 363 7.76 -14.74 3.35
CA VAL A 363 6.33 -14.94 3.55
C VAL A 363 6.06 -15.34 4.99
N ILE A 364 5.33 -14.48 5.70
CA ILE A 364 4.86 -14.73 7.07
C ILE A 364 3.41 -15.19 7.01
N GLN A 365 3.10 -16.32 7.65
CA GLN A 365 1.74 -16.83 7.78
C GLN A 365 1.15 -16.41 9.12
N LYS A 366 -0.04 -15.80 9.08
CA LYS A 366 -0.92 -15.59 10.24
C LYS A 366 -1.85 -16.81 10.34
N ARG A 367 -1.76 -17.56 11.42
CA ARG A 367 -2.71 -18.59 11.78
C ARG A 367 -3.64 -18.05 12.86
N THR A 368 -4.91 -18.00 12.56
CA THR A 368 -5.94 -17.65 13.55
C THR A 368 -6.43 -18.95 14.15
N PRO A 369 -6.07 -19.26 15.41
CA PRO A 369 -6.51 -20.48 16.05
C PRO A 369 -7.99 -20.40 16.42
N ARG A 370 -8.52 -21.52 16.92
CA ARG A 370 -9.86 -21.63 17.45
C ARG A 370 -10.09 -20.65 18.60
N LYS A 371 -11.36 -20.37 18.86
CA LYS A 371 -11.94 -19.35 19.78
C LYS A 371 -11.25 -19.05 21.12
N LEU A 372 -10.17 -19.73 21.51
CA LEU A 372 -9.48 -19.54 22.80
C LEU A 372 -7.93 -19.62 22.72
N GLU A 373 -7.35 -19.81 21.52
CA GLU A 373 -5.89 -19.89 21.37
C GLU A 373 -5.35 -18.57 20.80
N PRO A 374 -4.15 -18.12 21.19
CA PRO A 374 -3.57 -16.90 20.65
C PRO A 374 -3.25 -17.05 19.16
N THR A 375 -3.41 -15.98 18.39
CA THR A 375 -3.00 -15.94 16.98
C THR A 375 -1.49 -16.22 16.90
N GLU A 376 -1.13 -17.18 16.08
CA GLU A 376 0.25 -17.56 15.83
C GLU A 376 0.77 -16.95 14.53
N TYR A 377 2.04 -16.56 14.53
CA TYR A 377 2.76 -16.08 13.37
C TYR A 377 3.95 -16.99 13.11
N SER A 378 4.12 -17.42 11.88
CA SER A 378 5.25 -18.27 11.50
C SER A 378 5.82 -17.84 10.15
N LEU A 379 7.14 -17.92 10.03
CA LEU A 379 7.79 -17.83 8.73
C LEU A 379 7.38 -19.09 7.93
N LEU A 380 6.77 -18.87 6.77
CA LEU A 380 6.36 -19.95 5.89
C LEU A 380 7.48 -20.34 4.93
N THR A 381 8.03 -19.36 4.21
CA THR A 381 9.08 -19.57 3.21
C THR A 381 9.77 -18.23 2.88
N MET A 382 10.92 -18.34 2.20
CA MET A 382 11.62 -17.21 1.57
C MET A 382 11.76 -17.54 0.08
N ILE A 383 11.30 -16.63 -0.78
CA ILE A 383 11.17 -16.83 -2.23
C ILE A 383 12.19 -15.95 -2.95
N PRO A 384 13.18 -16.54 -3.65
CA PRO A 384 14.13 -15.75 -4.41
C PRO A 384 13.48 -14.92 -5.50
N VAL A 385 13.89 -13.66 -5.62
CA VAL A 385 13.46 -12.73 -6.68
C VAL A 385 14.69 -12.13 -7.38
N GLY A 386 14.55 -11.00 -8.05
CA GLY A 386 15.69 -10.35 -8.68
C GLY A 386 16.51 -9.49 -7.72
N VAL A 387 17.50 -8.79 -8.24
CA VAL A 387 18.42 -7.97 -7.46
C VAL A 387 17.78 -6.64 -7.07
N GLN A 388 17.85 -6.31 -5.80
CA GLN A 388 17.31 -5.10 -5.19
C GLN A 388 15.80 -4.97 -5.43
N PRO A 389 14.98 -5.89 -4.84
CA PRO A 389 13.54 -5.73 -4.86
C PRO A 389 13.16 -4.47 -4.07
N ASN A 390 12.26 -3.65 -4.62
CA ASN A 390 11.95 -2.33 -4.08
C ASN A 390 10.46 -1.94 -4.13
N GLY A 391 9.62 -2.75 -4.74
CA GLY A 391 8.16 -2.56 -4.72
C GLY A 391 7.44 -3.89 -4.81
N ILE A 392 6.32 -4.01 -4.09
CA ILE A 392 5.49 -5.21 -4.08
C ILE A 392 4.01 -4.87 -4.09
N VAL A 393 3.24 -5.62 -4.87
CA VAL A 393 1.78 -5.57 -4.84
C VAL A 393 1.20 -6.97 -5.03
N VAL A 394 0.11 -7.27 -4.35
CA VAL A 394 -0.64 -8.52 -4.53
C VAL A 394 -1.90 -8.24 -5.34
N LYS A 395 -2.15 -9.06 -6.35
CA LYS A 395 -3.34 -9.00 -7.19
C LYS A 395 -4.06 -10.33 -7.20
N ALA A 396 -5.30 -10.33 -6.72
CA ALA A 396 -6.23 -11.44 -6.84
C ALA A 396 -7.26 -11.14 -7.94
N PHE A 397 -7.58 -12.15 -8.75
CA PHE A 397 -8.57 -12.03 -9.83
C PHE A 397 -9.10 -13.41 -10.26
N ARG A 398 -10.16 -13.39 -11.04
CA ARG A 398 -10.65 -14.60 -11.73
C ARG A 398 -10.26 -14.53 -13.19
N MET A 399 -9.71 -15.65 -13.69
CA MET A 399 -9.43 -15.80 -15.12
C MET A 399 -10.71 -15.65 -15.93
N SER A 400 -10.64 -14.92 -17.02
CA SER A 400 -11.73 -14.88 -17.99
C SER A 400 -11.93 -16.29 -18.57
N VAL A 401 -13.10 -16.88 -18.35
CA VAL A 401 -13.45 -18.17 -18.99
C VAL A 401 -13.54 -17.90 -20.49
N PRO A 402 -12.79 -18.61 -21.36
CA PRO A 402 -13.00 -18.48 -22.79
C PRO A 402 -14.47 -18.79 -23.09
N ALA A 403 -15.15 -17.87 -23.79
CA ALA A 403 -16.48 -18.18 -24.28
C ALA A 403 -16.43 -19.50 -25.05
N SER A 404 -17.16 -20.50 -24.58
CA SER A 404 -17.29 -21.77 -25.30
C SER A 404 -17.80 -21.45 -26.73
N LYS A 405 -16.96 -21.76 -27.71
CA LYS A 405 -17.35 -21.67 -29.12
C LYS A 405 -18.42 -22.68 -29.45
#